data_8a85f427ee2eee400b9671b13f40b80b
#
_entry.id   8a85f427ee2eee400b9671b13f40b80b
#
_cell.length_a   1.000
_cell.length_b   1.000
_cell.length_c   1.000
_cell.angle_alpha   90.00
_cell.angle_beta   90.00
_cell.angle_gamma   90.00
#
_symmetry.space_group_name_H-M   'P 1'
#
loop_
_entity.id
_entity.type
_entity.pdbx_description
1 polymer ?
#
loop_
_entity_poly.entity_id
_entity_poly.type
_entity_poly.pdbx_seq_one_letter_code
_entity_poly.pdbx_strand_id
1 'polypeptide(L)'
;MNTKSQFEIQDIMKILPHRYPMILIDRITEITEGVGLTAIKNVTINEPYFAGHFPAQPVMPAVLILESMAQAGAFLVLNTVPDPLQKNMVFSSISDSKFRIPIIPGDQVEIKMQLVKIRLGAVKLR
;
A
#
# COMPACT_ATOMS: atom_id res chain seq x y z
N MET A 1 10.09 17.99 18.63
CA MET A 1 9.00 17.37 17.87
C MET A 1 9.41 15.98 17.43
N ASN A 2 8.60 15.01 17.77
CA ASN A 2 8.89 13.64 17.42
C ASN A 2 8.41 13.33 16.01
N THR A 3 9.34 12.95 15.15
CA THR A 3 9.02 12.48 13.82
C THR A 3 9.02 10.96 13.87
N LYS A 4 7.86 10.37 13.74
CA LYS A 4 7.73 8.92 13.71
C LYS A 4 8.09 8.42 12.32
N SER A 5 9.07 7.51 12.24
CA SER A 5 9.54 6.96 10.97
C SER A 5 9.04 5.54 10.72
N GLN A 6 8.41 4.92 11.71
CA GLN A 6 7.85 3.58 11.61
C GLN A 6 6.42 3.58 12.13
N PHE A 7 5.57 2.79 11.47
CA PHE A 7 4.15 2.71 11.82
C PHE A 7 3.70 1.26 11.81
N GLU A 8 3.04 0.85 12.89
CA GLU A 8 2.41 -0.46 13.00
C GLU A 8 1.02 -0.41 12.37
N ILE A 9 0.40 -1.58 12.23
CA ILE A 9 -0.90 -1.68 11.56
C ILE A 9 -1.97 -0.79 12.20
N GLN A 10 -1.98 -0.66 13.52
CA GLN A 10 -2.97 0.19 14.19
C GLN A 10 -2.80 1.66 13.83
N ASP A 11 -1.57 2.11 13.65
CA ASP A 11 -1.28 3.47 13.20
C ASP A 11 -1.71 3.66 11.75
N ILE A 12 -1.47 2.67 10.90
CA ILE A 12 -1.87 2.70 9.49
C ILE A 12 -3.37 2.84 9.38
N MET A 13 -4.12 2.13 10.20
CA MET A 13 -5.58 2.16 10.20
C MET A 13 -6.16 3.49 10.68
N LYS A 14 -5.35 4.34 11.31
CA LYS A 14 -5.76 5.72 11.66
C LYS A 14 -5.67 6.66 10.47
N ILE A 15 -4.94 6.27 9.44
CA ILE A 15 -4.70 7.09 8.26
C ILE A 15 -5.47 6.56 7.05
N LEU A 16 -5.45 5.25 6.82
CA LEU A 16 -6.12 4.62 5.70
C LEU A 16 -7.51 4.13 6.11
N PRO A 17 -8.54 4.39 5.28
CA PRO A 17 -9.91 3.94 5.58
C PRO A 17 -10.14 2.46 5.30
N HIS A 18 -9.22 1.81 4.60
CA HIS A 18 -9.32 0.41 4.21
C HIS A 18 -9.46 -0.49 5.44
N ARG A 19 -10.26 -1.53 5.32
CA ARG A 19 -10.44 -2.55 6.37
C ARG A 19 -10.46 -3.92 5.71
N TYR A 20 -10.43 -4.97 6.54
CA TYR A 20 -10.47 -6.34 6.05
C TYR A 20 -11.63 -6.52 5.06
N PRO A 21 -11.45 -7.16 3.91
CA PRO A 21 -10.22 -7.81 3.45
C PRO A 21 -9.33 -6.93 2.56
N MET A 22 -9.54 -5.63 2.53
CA MET A 22 -8.88 -4.70 1.59
C MET A 22 -7.70 -3.94 2.17
N ILE A 23 -7.45 -4.00 3.46
CA ILE A 23 -6.22 -3.40 3.99
C ILE A 23 -5.06 -4.34 3.71
N LEU A 24 -4.08 -3.88 2.92
CA LEU A 24 -3.05 -4.76 2.37
C LEU A 24 -1.64 -4.48 2.88
N ILE A 25 -1.37 -3.33 3.48
CA ILE A 25 -0.04 -3.07 4.04
C ILE A 25 -0.04 -3.31 5.53
N ASP A 26 1.04 -3.92 6.02
CA ASP A 26 1.12 -4.39 7.40
C ASP A 26 1.98 -3.51 8.29
N ARG A 27 2.96 -2.81 7.70
CA ARG A 27 3.88 -1.97 8.45
C ARG A 27 4.51 -0.93 7.53
N ILE A 28 4.76 0.25 8.06
CA ILE A 28 5.65 1.24 7.43
C ILE A 28 6.97 1.15 8.19
N THR A 29 8.04 0.80 7.50
CA THR A 29 9.35 0.62 8.13
C THR A 29 10.21 1.88 8.06
N GLU A 30 9.93 2.76 7.09
CA GLU A 30 10.71 3.96 6.89
C GLU A 30 9.86 4.97 6.11
N ILE A 31 9.92 6.23 6.50
CA ILE A 31 9.20 7.29 5.80
C ILE A 31 9.97 8.61 5.90
N THR A 32 10.02 9.33 4.78
CA THR A 32 10.43 10.73 4.72
C THR A 32 9.23 11.50 4.18
N GLU A 33 8.63 12.34 5.02
CA GLU A 33 7.42 13.07 4.67
C GLU A 33 7.61 13.87 3.37
N GLY A 34 6.61 13.77 2.50
CA GLY A 34 6.62 14.47 1.22
C GLY A 34 7.59 13.91 0.19
N VAL A 35 8.32 12.85 0.51
CA VAL A 35 9.35 12.28 -0.37
C VAL A 35 9.03 10.82 -0.70
N GLY A 36 9.02 9.93 0.28
CA GLY A 36 8.84 8.53 0.01
C GLY A 36 8.76 7.69 1.27
N LEU A 37 8.41 6.42 1.10
CA LEU A 37 8.36 5.47 2.20
C LEU A 37 8.66 4.06 1.73
N THR A 38 8.93 3.21 2.73
CA THR A 38 9.05 1.77 2.57
C THR A 38 8.00 1.12 3.46
N ALA A 39 7.22 0.24 2.87
CA ALA A 39 6.17 -0.51 3.56
C ALA A 39 6.37 -2.01 3.38
N ILE A 40 5.75 -2.78 4.26
CA ILE A 40 5.79 -4.24 4.21
C ILE A 40 4.37 -4.77 4.03
N LYS A 41 4.24 -5.72 3.11
CA LYS A 41 3.06 -6.56 2.94
C LYS A 41 3.47 -8.00 3.20
N ASN A 42 2.93 -8.61 4.24
CA ASN A 42 3.13 -10.03 4.52
C ASN A 42 2.07 -10.83 3.78
N VAL A 43 2.49 -11.76 2.93
CA VAL A 43 1.58 -12.56 2.13
C VAL A 43 1.36 -13.90 2.83
N THR A 44 0.11 -14.21 3.12
CA THR A 44 -0.26 -15.43 3.84
C THR A 44 -1.42 -16.15 3.14
N ILE A 45 -1.43 -17.48 3.26
CA ILE A 45 -2.51 -18.30 2.69
C ILE A 45 -3.88 -17.97 3.30
N ASN A 46 -3.91 -17.29 4.46
CA ASN A 46 -5.15 -16.87 5.10
C ASN A 46 -5.86 -15.71 4.39
N GLU A 47 -5.24 -15.13 3.38
CA GLU A 47 -5.89 -14.04 2.65
C GLU A 47 -6.98 -14.60 1.73
N PRO A 48 -8.18 -14.00 1.75
CA PRO A 48 -9.35 -14.60 1.08
C PRO A 48 -9.19 -14.78 -0.42
N TYR A 49 -8.40 -13.95 -1.10
CA TYR A 49 -8.29 -14.04 -2.56
C TYR A 49 -7.56 -15.30 -3.04
N PHE A 50 -6.79 -15.97 -2.20
CA PHE A 50 -6.09 -17.19 -2.62
C PHE A 50 -7.04 -18.37 -2.82
N ALA A 51 -8.24 -18.32 -2.27
CA ALA A 51 -9.23 -19.37 -2.51
C ALA A 51 -9.63 -19.47 -3.99
N GLY A 52 -9.54 -18.34 -4.70
CA GLY A 52 -9.92 -18.27 -6.10
C GLY A 52 -8.76 -18.04 -7.08
N HIS A 53 -7.58 -17.68 -6.59
CA HIS A 53 -6.49 -17.26 -7.49
C HIS A 53 -5.15 -17.89 -7.09
N PHE A 54 -4.90 -19.16 -7.25
CA PHE A 54 -5.81 -20.17 -7.76
C PHE A 54 -5.86 -21.34 -6.77
N PRO A 55 -6.92 -22.15 -6.73
CA PRO A 55 -7.05 -23.18 -5.69
C PRO A 55 -5.87 -24.13 -5.56
N ALA A 56 -5.28 -24.57 -6.68
CA ALA A 56 -4.16 -25.50 -6.66
C ALA A 56 -2.79 -24.82 -6.70
N GLN A 57 -2.75 -23.50 -6.96
CA GLN A 57 -1.50 -22.77 -7.11
C GLN A 57 -1.73 -21.30 -6.73
N PRO A 58 -1.63 -20.98 -5.43
CA PRO A 58 -1.91 -19.62 -4.98
C PRO A 58 -0.85 -18.63 -5.44
N VAL A 59 -1.32 -17.56 -6.08
CA VAL A 59 -0.48 -16.46 -6.56
C VAL A 59 -1.19 -15.15 -6.24
N MET A 60 -0.49 -14.18 -5.67
CA MET A 60 -1.09 -12.89 -5.39
C MET A 60 -1.47 -12.20 -6.70
N PRO A 61 -2.74 -11.79 -6.87
CA PRO A 61 -3.15 -11.09 -8.08
C PRO A 61 -2.37 -9.79 -8.29
N ALA A 62 -1.91 -9.55 -9.52
CA ALA A 62 -1.15 -8.35 -9.84
C ALA A 62 -1.91 -7.07 -9.51
N VAL A 63 -3.23 -7.07 -9.69
CA VAL A 63 -4.07 -5.92 -9.35
C VAL A 63 -4.01 -5.59 -7.86
N LEU A 64 -3.82 -6.59 -7.00
CA LEU A 64 -3.70 -6.38 -5.56
C LEU A 64 -2.27 -5.97 -5.16
N ILE A 65 -1.28 -6.32 -5.94
CA ILE A 65 0.07 -5.76 -5.77
C ILE A 65 0.02 -4.27 -6.03
N LEU A 66 -0.63 -3.85 -7.11
CA LEU A 66 -0.81 -2.42 -7.41
C LEU A 66 -1.63 -1.73 -6.34
N GLU A 67 -2.66 -2.37 -5.83
CA GLU A 67 -3.47 -1.82 -4.74
C GLU A 67 -2.62 -1.63 -3.48
N SER A 68 -1.77 -2.60 -3.13
CA SER A 68 -0.87 -2.49 -1.98
C SER A 68 0.08 -1.29 -2.13
N MET A 69 0.62 -1.11 -3.33
CA MET A 69 1.49 0.03 -3.63
C MET A 69 0.72 1.35 -3.51
N ALA A 70 -0.51 1.39 -4.01
CA ALA A 70 -1.36 2.57 -3.92
C ALA A 70 -1.70 2.92 -2.48
N GLN A 71 -1.94 1.93 -1.63
CA GLN A 71 -2.18 2.16 -0.21
C GLN A 71 -0.97 2.74 0.48
N ALA A 72 0.23 2.22 0.19
CA ALA A 72 1.46 2.79 0.71
C ALA A 72 1.63 4.25 0.26
N GLY A 73 1.37 4.53 -1.01
CA GLY A 73 1.41 5.89 -1.53
C GLY A 73 0.36 6.80 -0.91
N ALA A 74 -0.84 6.28 -0.70
CA ALA A 74 -1.90 7.03 -0.02
C ALA A 74 -1.50 7.37 1.42
N PHE A 75 -0.88 6.43 2.14
CA PHE A 75 -0.36 6.71 3.47
C PHE A 75 0.65 7.87 3.44
N LEU A 76 1.56 7.84 2.48
CA LEU A 76 2.58 8.89 2.35
C LEU A 76 1.94 10.27 2.23
N VAL A 77 0.86 10.38 1.45
CA VAL A 77 0.16 11.65 1.24
C VAL A 77 -0.72 12.01 2.43
N LEU A 78 -1.52 11.05 2.91
CA LEU A 78 -2.55 11.32 3.91
C LEU A 78 -1.99 11.47 5.34
N ASN A 79 -0.78 10.98 5.58
CA ASN A 79 -0.16 11.08 6.90
C ASN A 79 0.07 12.53 7.35
N THR A 80 0.08 13.48 6.42
CA THR A 80 0.36 14.89 6.71
C THR A 80 -0.86 15.78 6.61
N VAL A 81 -2.04 15.24 6.32
CA VAL A 81 -3.25 16.05 6.17
C VAL A 81 -4.13 15.91 7.42
N PRO A 82 -4.94 16.95 7.74
CA PRO A 82 -5.94 16.82 8.79
C PRO A 82 -7.06 15.90 8.32
N ASP A 83 -7.66 15.15 9.23
CA ASP A 83 -8.79 14.27 8.97
C ASP A 83 -8.55 13.29 7.81
N PRO A 84 -7.46 12.49 7.86
CA PRO A 84 -7.12 11.61 6.74
C PRO A 84 -8.22 10.59 6.41
N LEU A 85 -8.96 10.11 7.40
CA LEU A 85 -10.03 9.14 7.18
C LEU A 85 -11.24 9.73 6.45
N GLN A 86 -11.32 11.06 6.34
CA GLN A 86 -12.36 11.75 5.57
C GLN A 86 -11.97 11.90 4.09
N LYS A 87 -10.76 11.50 3.72
CA LYS A 87 -10.24 11.60 2.37
C LYS A 87 -10.20 10.23 1.73
N ASN A 88 -10.68 10.12 0.51
CA ASN A 88 -10.59 8.91 -0.28
C ASN A 88 -9.68 9.14 -1.46
N MET A 89 -8.72 8.24 -1.65
CA MET A 89 -7.83 8.27 -2.82
C MET A 89 -8.18 7.08 -3.70
N VAL A 90 -8.41 7.37 -4.97
CA VAL A 90 -8.75 6.36 -5.97
C VAL A 90 -7.81 6.47 -7.16
N PHE A 91 -7.60 5.35 -7.85
CA PHE A 91 -6.82 5.36 -9.08
C PHE A 91 -7.49 6.20 -10.16
N SER A 92 -6.70 7.03 -10.85
CA SER A 92 -7.15 7.65 -12.09
C SER A 92 -6.39 7.08 -13.29
N SER A 93 -5.16 6.63 -13.11
CA SER A 93 -4.39 5.96 -14.15
C SER A 93 -3.27 5.13 -13.57
N ILE A 94 -2.82 4.15 -14.33
CA ILE A 94 -1.67 3.32 -14.01
C ILE A 94 -0.87 3.17 -15.31
N SER A 95 0.45 3.37 -15.24
CA SER A 95 1.31 3.24 -16.40
C SER A 95 2.59 2.48 -16.06
N ASP A 96 3.21 1.90 -17.07
CA ASP A 96 4.53 1.26 -16.99
C ASP A 96 4.67 0.25 -15.86
N SER A 97 3.67 -0.63 -15.72
CA SER A 97 3.68 -1.66 -14.69
C SER A 97 4.22 -2.97 -15.25
N LYS A 98 5.16 -3.59 -14.54
CA LYS A 98 5.76 -4.86 -14.93
C LYS A 98 5.77 -5.80 -13.74
N PHE A 99 5.42 -7.06 -13.98
CA PHE A 99 5.36 -8.11 -12.96
C PHE A 99 6.22 -9.26 -13.44
N ARG A 100 7.34 -9.51 -12.76
CA ARG A 100 8.36 -10.46 -13.27
C ARG A 100 8.40 -11.77 -12.52
N ILE A 101 8.10 -11.75 -11.23
CA ILE A 101 8.19 -12.92 -10.36
C ILE A 101 6.88 -13.05 -9.61
N PRO A 102 6.23 -14.23 -9.63
CA PRO A 102 5.01 -14.44 -8.85
C PRO A 102 5.26 -14.25 -7.36
N ILE A 103 4.30 -13.64 -6.70
CA ILE A 103 4.28 -13.50 -5.24
C ILE A 103 3.36 -14.58 -4.70
N ILE A 104 3.85 -15.37 -3.77
CA ILE A 104 3.15 -16.54 -3.24
C ILE A 104 3.02 -16.43 -1.72
N PRO A 105 2.10 -17.19 -1.10
CA PRO A 105 2.00 -17.24 0.36
C PRO A 105 3.35 -17.61 1.00
N GLY A 106 3.72 -16.89 2.03
CA GLY A 106 5.00 -17.00 2.69
C GLY A 106 5.98 -15.89 2.32
N ASP A 107 5.73 -15.19 1.22
CA ASP A 107 6.57 -14.07 0.81
C ASP A 107 6.31 -12.83 1.66
N GLN A 108 7.35 -12.06 1.86
CA GLN A 108 7.24 -10.71 2.39
C GLN A 108 7.58 -9.73 1.28
N VAL A 109 6.65 -8.85 0.96
CA VAL A 109 6.82 -7.86 -0.11
C VAL A 109 7.26 -6.55 0.49
N GLU A 110 8.39 -6.04 0.05
CA GLU A 110 8.84 -4.70 0.40
C GLU A 110 8.37 -3.73 -0.67
N ILE A 111 7.63 -2.71 -0.25
CA ILE A 111 7.03 -1.73 -1.14
C ILE A 111 7.74 -0.40 -0.92
N LYS A 112 8.29 0.15 -2.00
CA LYS A 112 8.93 1.48 -1.96
C LYS A 112 8.15 2.41 -2.85
N MET A 113 7.61 3.48 -2.27
CA MET A 113 6.84 4.47 -3.00
C MET A 113 7.47 5.85 -2.83
N GLN A 114 7.44 6.61 -3.91
CA GLN A 114 7.95 7.98 -3.95
C GLN A 114 6.85 8.91 -4.42
N LEU A 115 6.79 10.09 -3.82
CA LEU A 115 5.93 11.16 -4.28
C LEU A 115 6.63 11.88 -5.43
N VAL A 116 6.01 11.87 -6.60
CA VAL A 116 6.56 12.53 -7.77
C VAL A 116 5.99 13.93 -7.91
N LYS A 117 4.67 14.08 -7.75
CA LYS A 117 4.02 15.38 -7.99
C LYS A 117 2.64 15.41 -7.34
N ILE A 118 2.29 16.57 -6.81
CA ILE A 118 0.91 16.87 -6.37
C ILE A 118 0.43 18.06 -7.18
N ARG A 119 -0.77 17.95 -7.76
CA ARG A 119 -1.33 19.03 -8.59
C ARG A 119 -2.85 18.97 -8.59
N LEU A 120 -3.48 20.02 -8.05
CA LEU A 120 -4.94 20.22 -8.14
C LEU A 120 -5.74 18.98 -7.72
N GLY A 121 -5.38 18.39 -6.58
CA GLY A 121 -6.08 17.22 -6.07
C GLY A 121 -5.67 15.89 -6.68
N ALA A 122 -4.73 15.89 -7.61
CA ALA A 122 -4.16 14.68 -8.18
C ALA A 122 -2.74 14.46 -7.66
N VAL A 123 -2.39 13.19 -7.40
CA VAL A 123 -1.09 12.81 -6.88
C VAL A 123 -0.47 11.80 -7.83
N LYS A 124 0.78 12.06 -8.21
CA LYS A 124 1.57 11.11 -8.99
C LYS A 124 2.57 10.46 -8.07
N LEU A 125 2.54 9.13 -8.05
CA LEU A 125 3.41 8.30 -7.23
C LEU A 125 4.18 7.32 -8.11
N ARG A 126 5.32 6.92 -7.62
CA ARG A 126 6.12 5.87 -8.28
C ARG A 126 6.53 4.84 -7.28
#